data_e21a8e4f6ba62e79e0ce02b776a5f8d2
#
_entry.id   e21a8e4f6ba62e79e0ce02b776a5f8d2
#
_cell.length_a   1.000
_cell.length_b   1.000
_cell.length_c   1.000
_cell.angle_alpha   90.00
_cell.angle_beta   90.00
_cell.angle_gamma   90.00
#
_symmetry.space_group_name_H-M   'P 1'
#
loop_
_entity.id
_entity.type
_entity.pdbx_description
1 polymer ?
#
loop_
_entity_poly.entity_id
_entity_poly.type
_entity_poly.pdbx_seq_one_letter_code
_entity_poly.pdbx_strand_id
1 'polypeptide(L)'
;IKDTPLQHWAVFTHEVRTQSGKHRHQGGLVIYVISGFGYSIVDGEKIEWKKGDLVLLPMRENGVEHQHFNSDPAKPSIWMAFIHMPLRDYVASEMTQTEVSPEFREQERKGG
;
A
#
# COMPACT_ATOMS: atom_id res chain seq x y z
N ILE A 1 -2.65 -6.09 -15.65
CA ILE A 1 -2.13 -7.35 -16.23
C ILE A 1 -2.91 -7.66 -17.50
N LYS A 2 -2.25 -7.48 -18.63
CA LYS A 2 -2.88 -7.55 -19.92
C LYS A 2 -3.28 -8.99 -20.30
N ASP A 3 -4.44 -9.11 -20.93
CA ASP A 3 -4.95 -10.39 -21.46
C ASP A 3 -5.15 -11.48 -20.41
N THR A 4 -5.51 -11.07 -19.20
CA THR A 4 -5.84 -11.97 -18.11
C THR A 4 -7.10 -11.48 -17.41
N PRO A 5 -7.71 -12.30 -16.51
CA PRO A 5 -8.82 -11.79 -15.70
C PRO A 5 -8.48 -10.56 -14.87
N LEU A 6 -7.19 -10.28 -14.68
CA LEU A 6 -6.72 -9.12 -13.92
C LEU A 6 -6.32 -7.95 -14.82
N GLN A 7 -6.73 -7.93 -16.10
CA GLN A 7 -6.28 -6.88 -17.03
C GLN A 7 -6.67 -5.46 -16.60
N HIS A 8 -7.71 -5.32 -15.79
CA HIS A 8 -8.15 -4.02 -15.26
C HIS A 8 -7.62 -3.74 -13.85
N TRP A 9 -6.65 -4.53 -13.42
CA TRP A 9 -6.05 -4.40 -12.09
C TRP A 9 -4.58 -4.04 -12.19
N ALA A 10 -4.13 -3.18 -11.31
CA ALA A 10 -2.71 -3.01 -11.04
C ALA A 10 -2.34 -3.96 -9.91
N VAL A 11 -1.34 -4.80 -10.14
CA VAL A 11 -0.85 -5.76 -9.15
C VAL A 11 0.64 -5.54 -9.01
N PHE A 12 1.10 -5.30 -7.78
CA PHE A 12 2.52 -5.06 -7.54
C PHE A 12 2.92 -5.56 -6.16
N THR A 13 4.20 -5.87 -6.01
CA THR A 13 4.76 -6.21 -4.71
C THR A 13 5.41 -4.97 -4.10
N HIS A 14 5.43 -4.92 -2.78
CA HIS A 14 6.05 -3.84 -2.04
C HIS A 14 6.82 -4.41 -0.85
N GLU A 15 8.03 -3.90 -0.66
CA GLU A 15 8.87 -4.26 0.47
C GLU A 15 8.88 -3.10 1.46
N VAL A 16 8.44 -3.38 2.68
CA VAL A 16 8.40 -2.39 3.76
C VAL A 16 9.50 -2.74 4.75
N ARG A 17 10.57 -1.95 4.77
CA ARG A 17 11.69 -2.19 5.68
C ARG A 17 11.44 -1.59 7.05
N THR A 18 11.01 -0.35 7.09
CA THR A 18 10.65 0.33 8.34
C THR A 18 9.24 0.86 8.24
N GLN A 19 8.97 1.73 7.29
CA GLN A 19 7.65 2.29 7.08
C GLN A 19 7.48 2.69 5.61
N SER A 20 6.25 2.70 5.16
CA SER A 20 5.90 3.21 3.84
C SER A 20 5.70 4.71 3.88
N GLY A 21 5.51 5.34 2.72
CA GLY A 21 5.01 6.70 2.66
C GLY A 21 3.58 6.75 3.18
N LYS A 22 3.15 7.93 3.58
CA LYS A 22 1.77 8.15 4.01
C LYS A 22 0.98 8.70 2.83
N HIS A 23 -0.11 8.06 2.50
CA HIS A 23 -0.92 8.37 1.34
C HIS A 23 -2.37 8.63 1.72
N ARG A 24 -3.03 9.47 0.93
CA ARG A 24 -4.47 9.66 1.04
C ARG A 24 -5.07 9.47 -0.35
N HIS A 25 -6.01 8.54 -0.47
CA HIS A 25 -6.78 8.30 -1.69
C HIS A 25 -8.14 7.73 -1.31
N GLN A 26 -9.03 7.60 -2.29
CA GLN A 26 -10.40 7.19 -1.98
C GLN A 26 -10.56 5.70 -1.70
N GLY A 27 -9.49 4.93 -1.76
CA GLY A 27 -9.53 3.55 -1.30
C GLY A 27 -9.54 2.54 -2.43
N GLY A 28 -10.05 1.34 -2.13
CA GLY A 28 -10.09 0.28 -3.11
C GLY A 28 -8.80 -0.52 -3.23
N LEU A 29 -8.01 -0.57 -2.18
CA LEU A 29 -6.75 -1.31 -2.15
C LEU A 29 -6.91 -2.58 -1.35
N VAL A 30 -6.46 -3.70 -1.92
CA VAL A 30 -6.40 -5.00 -1.25
C VAL A 30 -4.94 -5.39 -1.14
N ILE A 31 -4.50 -5.74 0.06
CA ILE A 31 -3.12 -6.15 0.33
C ILE A 31 -3.11 -7.59 0.82
N TYR A 32 -2.27 -8.43 0.22
CA TYR A 32 -1.97 -9.77 0.72
C TYR A 32 -0.54 -9.78 1.28
N VAL A 33 -0.39 -10.15 2.54
CA VAL A 33 0.92 -10.18 3.20
C VAL A 33 1.63 -11.48 2.86
N ILE A 34 2.67 -11.39 2.03
CA ILE A 34 3.45 -12.54 1.58
C ILE A 34 4.38 -13.01 2.69
N SER A 35 5.05 -12.08 3.38
CA SER A 35 5.95 -12.43 4.47
C SER A 35 6.10 -11.25 5.42
N GLY A 36 6.48 -11.55 6.65
CA GLY A 36 6.69 -10.53 7.68
C GLY A 36 5.47 -10.29 8.54
N PHE A 37 5.57 -9.28 9.37
CA PHE A 37 4.48 -8.84 10.24
C PHE A 37 4.67 -7.36 10.54
N GLY A 38 3.57 -6.70 10.79
CA GLY A 38 3.60 -5.27 11.07
C GLY A 38 2.21 -4.73 11.35
N TYR A 39 2.01 -3.47 11.05
CA TYR A 39 0.72 -2.84 11.23
C TYR A 39 0.56 -1.70 10.23
N SER A 40 -0.68 -1.31 10.04
CA SER A 40 -1.02 -0.16 9.22
C SER A 40 -1.84 0.80 10.08
N ILE A 41 -1.63 2.08 9.85
CA ILE A 41 -2.50 3.11 10.42
C ILE A 41 -3.42 3.56 9.29
N VAL A 42 -4.70 3.33 9.45
CA VAL A 42 -5.71 3.63 8.45
C VAL A 42 -6.72 4.59 9.07
N ASP A 43 -6.72 5.83 8.61
CA ASP A 43 -7.53 6.90 9.18
C ASP A 43 -7.42 6.96 10.71
N GLY A 44 -6.19 6.81 11.21
CA GLY A 44 -5.92 6.86 12.65
C GLY A 44 -6.12 5.54 13.39
N GLU A 45 -6.66 4.51 12.76
CA GLU A 45 -6.84 3.20 13.38
C GLU A 45 -5.65 2.30 13.08
N LYS A 46 -5.17 1.60 14.11
CA LYS A 46 -4.09 0.64 13.97
C LYS A 46 -4.65 -0.73 13.62
N ILE A 47 -4.17 -1.30 12.53
CA ILE A 47 -4.55 -2.63 12.06
C ILE A 47 -3.28 -3.47 11.98
N GLU A 48 -3.20 -4.53 12.78
CA GLU A 48 -2.06 -5.43 12.77
C GLU A 48 -2.23 -6.51 11.71
N TRP A 49 -1.13 -6.89 11.07
CA TRP A 49 -1.15 -7.93 10.06
C TRP A 49 0.11 -8.80 10.15
N LYS A 50 0.01 -10.00 9.61
CA LYS A 50 1.10 -10.96 9.52
C LYS A 50 0.99 -11.76 8.24
N LYS A 51 2.00 -12.56 7.96
CA LYS A 51 2.04 -13.45 6.79
C LYS A 51 0.73 -14.20 6.62
N GLY A 52 0.19 -14.13 5.41
CA GLY A 52 -1.05 -14.81 5.04
C GLY A 52 -2.32 -13.99 5.22
N ASP A 53 -2.22 -12.82 5.84
CA ASP A 53 -3.39 -11.98 6.06
C ASP A 53 -3.74 -11.17 4.80
N LEU A 54 -5.03 -10.92 4.65
CA LEU A 54 -5.55 -9.95 3.70
C LEU A 54 -5.94 -8.68 4.44
N VAL A 55 -5.47 -7.55 3.94
CA VAL A 55 -5.81 -6.25 4.50
C VAL A 55 -6.63 -5.50 3.45
N LEU A 56 -7.85 -5.14 3.80
CA LEU A 56 -8.76 -4.44 2.91
C LEU A 56 -8.86 -2.98 3.35
N LEU A 57 -8.45 -2.07 2.48
CA LEU A 57 -8.56 -0.65 2.77
C LEU A 57 -9.92 -0.15 2.27
N PRO A 58 -10.69 0.53 3.11
CA PRO A 58 -12.03 0.94 2.73
C PRO A 58 -12.03 2.05 1.68
N MET A 59 -13.15 2.18 1.00
CA MET A 59 -13.43 3.31 0.10
C MET A 59 -14.23 4.35 0.87
N ARG A 60 -13.74 5.60 0.87
CA ARG A 60 -14.41 6.68 1.59
C ARG A 60 -14.42 7.96 0.76
N GLU A 61 -15.49 8.71 0.85
CA GLU A 61 -15.69 9.92 0.06
C GLU A 61 -14.57 10.94 0.20
N ASN A 62 -14.08 11.15 1.42
CA ASN A 62 -13.01 12.12 1.69
C ASN A 62 -11.61 11.52 1.62
N GLY A 63 -11.50 10.31 1.08
CA GLY A 63 -10.24 9.61 1.00
C GLY A 63 -9.90 8.87 2.28
N VAL A 64 -8.94 7.98 2.17
CA VAL A 64 -8.43 7.17 3.27
C VAL A 64 -6.94 7.42 3.39
N GLU A 65 -6.52 7.94 4.52
CA GLU A 65 -5.09 8.10 4.80
C GLU A 65 -4.55 6.81 5.40
N HIS A 66 -3.48 6.30 4.82
CA HIS A 66 -2.88 5.07 5.31
C HIS A 66 -1.36 5.11 5.25
N GLN A 67 -0.75 4.37 6.14
CA GLN A 67 0.69 4.18 6.19
C GLN A 67 0.97 2.81 6.78
N HIS A 68 1.98 2.12 6.26
CA HIS A 68 2.31 0.75 6.66
C HIS A 68 3.64 0.72 7.38
N PHE A 69 3.74 -0.11 8.42
CA PHE A 69 4.92 -0.21 9.28
C PHE A 69 5.32 -1.67 9.42
N ASN A 70 6.61 -1.93 9.26
CA ASN A 70 7.19 -3.25 9.51
C ASN A 70 7.56 -3.35 10.99
N SER A 71 7.12 -4.42 11.65
CA SER A 71 7.42 -4.65 13.07
C SER A 71 8.59 -5.61 13.27
N ASP A 72 9.07 -6.27 12.22
CA ASP A 72 10.21 -7.19 12.32
C ASP A 72 11.51 -6.40 12.22
N PRO A 73 12.34 -6.38 13.25
CA PRO A 73 13.61 -5.63 13.22
C PRO A 73 14.68 -6.32 12.36
N ALA A 74 14.49 -7.59 12.01
CA ALA A 74 15.50 -8.37 11.30
C ALA A 74 15.26 -8.44 9.78
N LYS A 75 13.99 -8.39 9.36
CA LYS A 75 13.63 -8.60 7.95
C LYS A 75 12.53 -7.64 7.53
N PRO A 76 12.52 -7.23 6.26
CA PRO A 76 11.42 -6.43 5.75
C PRO A 76 10.15 -7.27 5.65
N SER A 77 9.00 -6.60 5.65
CA SER A 77 7.73 -7.23 5.31
C SER A 77 7.51 -7.05 3.81
N ILE A 78 6.96 -8.08 3.18
CA ILE A 78 6.67 -8.08 1.75
C ILE A 78 5.19 -8.36 1.58
N TRP A 79 4.53 -7.51 0.81
CA TRP A 79 3.12 -7.73 0.50
C TRP A 79 2.82 -7.43 -0.96
N MET A 80 1.71 -7.96 -1.43
CA MET A 80 1.22 -7.75 -2.79
C MET A 80 -0.05 -6.92 -2.73
N ALA A 81 -0.08 -5.87 -3.52
CA ALA A 81 -1.21 -4.97 -3.56
C ALA A 81 -1.99 -5.14 -4.86
N PHE A 82 -3.30 -5.03 -4.77
CA PHE A 82 -4.23 -5.10 -5.89
C PHE A 82 -5.08 -3.85 -5.91
N ILE A 83 -5.02 -3.11 -7.01
CA ILE A 83 -5.82 -1.91 -7.21
C ILE A 83 -6.62 -2.07 -8.50
N HIS A 84 -7.95 -1.92 -8.41
CA HIS A 84 -8.80 -1.96 -9.60
C HIS A 84 -8.62 -0.68 -10.40
N MET A 85 -8.08 -0.80 -11.61
CA MET A 85 -7.70 0.36 -12.41
C MET A 85 -8.86 1.29 -12.79
N PRO A 86 -10.02 0.79 -13.21
CA PRO A 86 -11.14 1.70 -13.49
C PRO A 86 -11.53 2.56 -12.30
N LEU A 87 -11.53 1.98 -11.10
CA LEU A 87 -11.82 2.73 -9.88
C LEU A 87 -10.69 3.71 -9.55
N ARG A 88 -9.44 3.27 -9.71
CA ARG A 88 -8.29 4.13 -9.49
C ARG A 88 -8.31 5.34 -10.43
N ASP A 89 -8.60 5.11 -11.70
CA ASP A 89 -8.64 6.19 -12.69
C ASP A 89 -9.75 7.18 -12.37
N TYR A 90 -10.90 6.69 -11.93
CA TYR A 90 -12.03 7.53 -11.54
C TYR A 90 -11.67 8.44 -10.37
N VAL A 91 -10.91 7.94 -9.40
CA VAL A 91 -10.58 8.68 -8.17
C VAL A 91 -9.14 9.19 -8.14
N ALA A 92 -8.38 9.06 -9.23
CA ALA A 92 -6.96 9.37 -9.25
C ALA A 92 -6.66 10.82 -8.86
N SER A 93 -7.52 11.75 -9.23
CA SER A 93 -7.34 13.17 -8.89
C SER A 93 -7.42 13.44 -7.40
N GLU A 94 -7.99 12.51 -6.63
CA GLU A 94 -8.15 12.64 -5.19
C GLU A 94 -6.97 12.07 -4.41
N MET A 95 -6.01 11.46 -5.10
CA MET A 95 -4.85 10.90 -4.44
C MET A 95 -3.85 11.98 -4.02
N THR A 96 -3.46 11.96 -2.75
CA THR A 96 -2.49 12.89 -2.20
C THR A 96 -1.47 12.13 -1.37
N GLN A 97 -0.18 12.36 -1.64
CA GLN A 97 0.88 11.79 -0.82
C GLN A 97 1.29 12.83 0.23
N THR A 98 1.01 12.53 1.49
CA THR A 98 1.27 13.44 2.61
C THR A 98 2.64 13.26 3.23
N GLU A 99 3.29 12.13 2.98
CA GLU A 99 4.60 11.82 3.53
C GLU A 99 5.29 10.78 2.65
N VAL A 100 6.55 11.04 2.26
CA VAL A 100 7.34 10.12 1.43
C VAL A 100 8.20 9.25 2.34
N SER A 101 8.24 7.93 2.08
CA SER A 101 9.06 7.03 2.89
C SER A 101 10.56 7.28 2.67
N PRO A 102 11.38 7.05 3.70
CA PRO A 102 12.83 7.17 3.56
C PRO A 102 13.39 6.24 2.48
N GLU A 103 12.87 5.03 2.38
CA GLU A 103 13.31 4.06 1.37
C GLU A 103 13.05 4.55 -0.05
N PHE A 104 11.91 5.19 -0.27
CA PHE A 104 11.57 5.74 -1.57
C PHE A 104 12.54 6.85 -1.97
N ARG A 105 12.87 7.75 -1.06
CA ARG A 105 13.83 8.83 -1.32
C ARG A 105 15.22 8.28 -1.66
N GLU A 106 15.65 7.23 -0.97
CA GLU A 106 16.92 6.58 -1.25
C GLU A 106 16.94 5.95 -2.63
N GLN A 107 15.86 5.31 -3.02
CA GLN A 107 15.72 4.73 -4.36
C GLN A 107 15.76 5.79 -5.45
N GLU A 108 15.12 6.91 -5.26
CA GLU A 108 15.18 8.04 -6.19
C GLU A 108 16.60 8.51 -6.41
N ARG A 109 17.39 8.66 -5.34
CA ARG A 109 18.77 9.09 -5.45
C ARG A 109 19.64 8.09 -6.21
N LYS A 110 19.38 6.79 -6.04
CA LYS A 110 20.14 5.72 -6.70
C LYS A 110 19.70 5.47 -8.14
N GLY A 111 18.43 5.62 -8.39
CA GLY A 111 17.86 5.32 -9.69
C GLY A 111 17.90 6.45 -10.70
N GLY A 112 18.34 7.58 -10.29
CA GLY A 112 18.39 8.75 -11.16
C GLY A 112 17.12 9.53 -11.19
#